data_3d51299fa3d4c1063e079c51926915ab
#
_entry.id   3d51299fa3d4c1063e079c51926915ab
#
_cell.length_a   1.000
_cell.length_b   1.000
_cell.length_c   1.000
_cell.angle_alpha   90.00
_cell.angle_beta   90.00
_cell.angle_gamma   90.00
#
_symmetry.space_group_name_H-M   'P 1'
#
loop_
_entity.id
_entity.type
_entity.pdbx_description
1 polymer ?
#
loop_
_entity_poly.entity_id
_entity_poly.type
_entity_poly.pdbx_seq_one_letter_code
_entity_poly.pdbx_strand_id
1 'polypeptide(L)'
;MRLRKYIAFAGMAVLMLCSCNEMENAPTNKFTDNSYWTSTTKAQYVVNMAYSQMYNAGRMWSDESLSDNAYDGRSVDDQRAIRKGMATPSLDIFKNEWKDLYGGIKTCHVFLEKVDLVPNMDASVKARMIAEIRYIRASLYFRLTNLYGAVPFFTEDITLEESRSVSRTDRETIISFIHQELEDIKDALPTRDQLPEEDKGKITKGAVCALQARVYLMDSDWNNVMLYCDNLMNKQGEYGTYALFPDYAGLFDEANEYNEEIIMDRSYVPNLITWGEMVDMIPLSRGGRAVNRVPQQSLVDTYLMLSGKTISEAGTDYNPAYPYDNRDPRLTATIIYDGYDWSGNVDDGSKDVVINIRPGSGTDAYDCLLYTSPSPRD
;
A
#
# COMPACT_ATOMS: atom_id res chain seq x y z
N MET A 1 -0.26 -67.77 49.30
CA MET A 1 0.46 -67.50 48.02
C MET A 1 -0.43 -66.90 46.92
N ARG A 2 -1.72 -67.19 46.84
CA ARG A 2 -2.64 -66.67 45.81
C ARG A 2 -3.02 -65.18 46.03
N LEU A 3 -3.22 -64.74 47.26
CA LEU A 3 -3.63 -63.36 47.55
C LEU A 3 -2.58 -62.29 47.19
N ARG A 4 -1.29 -62.57 47.32
CA ARG A 4 -0.20 -61.65 46.96
C ARG A 4 -0.11 -61.43 45.43
N LYS A 5 -0.50 -62.41 44.60
CA LYS A 5 -0.54 -62.26 43.15
C LYS A 5 -1.63 -61.34 42.66
N TYR A 6 -2.80 -61.32 43.34
CA TYR A 6 -3.89 -60.44 42.98
C TYR A 6 -3.63 -58.97 43.38
N ILE A 7 -2.92 -58.74 44.50
CA ILE A 7 -2.52 -57.40 44.93
C ILE A 7 -1.46 -56.81 43.97
N ALA A 8 -0.52 -57.62 43.51
CA ALA A 8 0.47 -57.19 42.51
C ALA A 8 -0.13 -56.89 41.14
N PHE A 9 -1.17 -57.65 40.72
CA PHE A 9 -1.92 -57.43 39.47
C PHE A 9 -2.82 -56.19 39.54
N ALA A 10 -3.47 -55.96 40.67
CA ALA A 10 -4.29 -54.76 40.93
C ALA A 10 -3.42 -53.49 41.00
N GLY A 11 -2.24 -53.53 41.60
CA GLY A 11 -1.29 -52.42 41.64
C GLY A 11 -0.74 -52.07 40.24
N MET A 12 -0.48 -53.06 39.38
CA MET A 12 -0.02 -52.85 38.00
C MET A 12 -1.13 -52.29 37.09
N ALA A 13 -2.40 -52.65 37.34
CA ALA A 13 -3.55 -52.11 36.58
C ALA A 13 -3.84 -50.66 36.97
N VAL A 14 -3.63 -50.24 38.24
CA VAL A 14 -3.79 -48.84 38.66
C VAL A 14 -2.70 -47.93 38.11
N LEU A 15 -1.47 -48.43 37.91
CA LEU A 15 -0.36 -47.67 37.28
C LEU A 15 -0.55 -47.46 35.79
N MET A 16 -1.36 -48.28 35.10
CA MET A 16 -1.66 -48.06 33.67
C MET A 16 -2.81 -47.07 33.44
N LEU A 17 -3.59 -46.69 34.48
CA LEU A 17 -4.66 -45.74 34.33
C LEU A 17 -4.22 -44.26 34.59
N CYS A 18 -3.00 -44.02 35.01
CA CYS A 18 -2.44 -42.68 35.21
C CYS A 18 -1.58 -42.19 34.02
N SER A 19 -1.56 -42.89 32.91
CA SER A 19 -0.76 -42.52 31.74
C SER A 19 -1.58 -41.95 30.58
N CYS A 20 -2.65 -41.22 30.90
CA CYS A 20 -3.23 -40.29 29.94
C CYS A 20 -2.77 -38.88 30.25
N ASN A 21 -1.47 -38.62 30.08
CA ASN A 21 -1.04 -37.30 29.63
C ASN A 21 -1.44 -37.24 28.17
N GLU A 22 -2.38 -36.38 27.84
CA GLU A 22 -2.55 -35.93 26.48
C GLU A 22 -1.18 -35.45 25.99
N MET A 23 -0.50 -36.31 25.24
CA MET A 23 0.63 -35.84 24.43
C MET A 23 0.01 -34.93 23.40
N GLU A 24 -0.03 -33.65 23.70
CA GLU A 24 -0.17 -32.63 22.66
C GLU A 24 1.02 -32.81 21.72
N ASN A 25 0.82 -33.65 20.72
CA ASN A 25 1.75 -33.76 19.59
C ASN A 25 1.59 -32.50 18.74
N ALA A 26 2.02 -31.37 19.29
CA ALA A 26 2.16 -30.16 18.52
C ALA A 26 3.10 -30.47 17.34
N PRO A 27 2.68 -30.25 16.10
CA PRO A 27 3.52 -30.54 14.95
C PRO A 27 4.84 -29.78 15.09
N THR A 28 5.96 -30.50 15.12
CA THR A 28 7.30 -29.90 15.27
C THR A 28 7.74 -29.07 14.08
N ASN A 29 7.00 -29.17 12.98
CA ASN A 29 7.23 -28.43 11.71
C ASN A 29 6.21 -27.30 11.46
N LYS A 30 5.33 -27.01 12.42
CA LYS A 30 4.36 -25.90 12.35
C LYS A 30 4.43 -25.10 13.64
N PHE A 31 4.32 -23.78 13.53
CA PHE A 31 4.15 -22.93 14.68
C PHE A 31 2.73 -23.13 15.24
N THR A 32 2.64 -23.37 16.55
CA THR A 32 1.39 -23.34 17.32
C THR A 32 1.34 -22.04 18.10
N ASP A 33 0.17 -21.65 18.60
CA ASP A 33 0.03 -20.42 19.40
C ASP A 33 1.03 -20.42 20.57
N ASN A 34 1.13 -21.52 21.30
CA ASN A 34 2.05 -21.67 22.43
C ASN A 34 3.53 -21.59 22.06
N SER A 35 3.91 -21.91 20.81
CA SER A 35 5.29 -21.87 20.35
C SER A 35 5.66 -20.56 19.66
N TYR A 36 4.66 -19.82 19.15
CA TYR A 36 4.89 -18.60 18.38
C TYR A 36 4.86 -17.34 19.27
N TRP A 37 3.80 -17.15 20.05
CA TRP A 37 3.57 -15.91 20.83
C TRP A 37 4.39 -15.85 22.12
N THR A 38 5.71 -15.99 22.00
CA THR A 38 6.64 -16.13 23.14
C THR A 38 7.53 -14.91 23.38
N SER A 39 7.51 -13.91 22.50
CA SER A 39 8.30 -12.70 22.63
C SER A 39 7.74 -11.51 21.84
N THR A 40 8.04 -10.31 22.31
CA THR A 40 7.72 -9.04 21.61
C THR A 40 8.24 -9.04 20.17
N THR A 41 9.43 -9.58 19.93
CA THR A 41 10.02 -9.67 18.57
C THR A 41 9.16 -10.50 17.63
N LYS A 42 8.60 -11.62 18.08
CA LYS A 42 7.71 -12.44 17.25
C LYS A 42 6.38 -11.73 16.98
N ALA A 43 5.84 -11.02 17.95
CA ALA A 43 4.67 -10.17 17.72
C ALA A 43 4.97 -9.08 16.67
N GLN A 44 6.16 -8.44 16.75
CA GLN A 44 6.58 -7.45 15.75
C GLN A 44 6.66 -8.04 14.33
N TYR A 45 7.04 -9.30 14.17
CA TYR A 45 7.04 -9.93 12.84
C TYR A 45 5.63 -10.04 12.25
N VAL A 46 4.60 -10.25 13.07
CA VAL A 46 3.20 -10.26 12.59
C VAL A 46 2.76 -8.84 12.20
N VAL A 47 3.14 -7.84 12.99
CA VAL A 47 2.90 -6.42 12.64
C VAL A 47 3.56 -6.09 11.30
N ASN A 48 4.82 -6.46 11.12
CA ASN A 48 5.55 -6.23 9.86
C ASN A 48 4.90 -6.98 8.67
N MET A 49 4.37 -8.18 8.89
CA MET A 49 3.61 -8.90 7.88
C MET A 49 2.33 -8.15 7.52
N ALA A 50 1.59 -7.61 8.48
CA ALA A 50 0.40 -6.81 8.22
C ALA A 50 0.74 -5.53 7.42
N TYR A 51 1.81 -4.82 7.76
CA TYR A 51 2.33 -3.70 6.94
C TYR A 51 2.57 -4.13 5.49
N SER A 52 3.17 -5.31 5.27
CA SER A 52 3.45 -5.81 3.91
C SER A 52 2.19 -6.11 3.11
N GLN A 53 1.06 -6.33 3.77
CA GLN A 53 -0.24 -6.64 3.16
C GLN A 53 -1.11 -5.41 2.90
N MET A 54 -0.69 -4.22 3.33
CA MET A 54 -1.44 -2.98 3.07
C MET A 54 -1.39 -2.61 1.59
N TYR A 55 -0.48 -1.75 1.24
CA TYR A 55 -0.36 -1.16 -0.09
C TYR A 55 1.06 -1.34 -0.63
N ASN A 56 1.22 -1.52 -1.91
CA ASN A 56 2.54 -1.70 -2.53
C ASN A 56 2.61 -1.00 -3.90
N ALA A 57 3.82 -0.83 -4.44
CA ALA A 57 4.05 -0.13 -5.69
C ALA A 57 3.28 -0.76 -6.87
N GLY A 58 3.24 -2.08 -6.97
CA GLY A 58 2.50 -2.76 -8.04
C GLY A 58 1.00 -2.44 -8.02
N ARG A 59 0.40 -2.40 -6.82
CA ARG A 59 -1.01 -2.02 -6.65
C ARG A 59 -1.23 -0.55 -6.97
N MET A 60 -0.36 0.35 -6.51
CA MET A 60 -0.42 1.78 -6.82
C MET A 60 -0.44 2.01 -8.33
N TRP A 61 0.47 1.40 -9.07
CA TRP A 61 0.53 1.56 -10.52
C TRP A 61 -0.61 0.88 -11.26
N SER A 62 -1.14 -0.22 -10.71
CA SER A 62 -2.37 -0.84 -11.24
C SER A 62 -3.56 0.11 -11.13
N ASP A 63 -3.73 0.76 -9.99
CA ASP A 63 -4.79 1.75 -9.76
C ASP A 63 -4.60 2.96 -10.68
N GLU A 64 -3.37 3.51 -10.78
CA GLU A 64 -3.07 4.66 -11.61
C GLU A 64 -3.35 4.38 -13.09
N SER A 65 -3.09 3.15 -13.56
CA SER A 65 -3.39 2.76 -14.94
C SER A 65 -4.88 2.60 -15.23
N LEU A 66 -5.74 2.61 -14.23
CA LEU A 66 -7.20 2.65 -14.37
C LEU A 66 -7.76 4.08 -14.37
N SER A 67 -6.94 5.08 -14.07
CA SER A 67 -7.30 6.50 -14.09
C SER A 67 -7.13 7.11 -15.49
N ASP A 68 -7.39 8.41 -15.60
CA ASP A 68 -7.11 9.23 -16.79
C ASP A 68 -5.68 9.81 -16.81
N ASN A 69 -4.86 9.48 -15.80
CA ASN A 69 -3.48 9.93 -15.69
C ASN A 69 -2.50 9.04 -16.43
N ALA A 70 -2.67 7.72 -16.35
CA ALA A 70 -1.70 6.76 -16.88
C ALA A 70 -2.37 5.63 -17.69
N TYR A 71 -1.54 4.96 -18.47
CA TYR A 71 -1.91 3.78 -19.24
C TYR A 71 -0.86 2.69 -19.03
N ASP A 72 -1.29 1.45 -18.83
CA ASP A 72 -0.41 0.29 -18.85
C ASP A 72 -0.54 -0.41 -20.21
N GLY A 73 0.52 -0.33 -21.02
CA GLY A 73 0.56 -0.90 -22.39
C GLY A 73 0.78 -2.38 -22.43
N ARG A 74 1.14 -3.05 -21.32
CA ARG A 74 1.17 -4.50 -21.27
C ARG A 74 -0.23 -5.06 -21.51
N SER A 75 -0.27 -6.30 -21.99
CA SER A 75 -1.47 -7.10 -22.03
C SER A 75 -2.00 -7.43 -20.64
N VAL A 76 -2.35 -6.41 -19.88
CA VAL A 76 -3.12 -6.57 -18.66
C VAL A 76 -4.58 -6.53 -19.07
N ASP A 77 -5.08 -7.70 -19.47
CA ASP A 77 -6.43 -7.83 -20.04
C ASP A 77 -7.51 -7.33 -19.10
N ASP A 78 -7.31 -7.49 -17.80
CA ASP A 78 -8.25 -7.04 -16.77
C ASP A 78 -8.38 -5.51 -16.75
N GLN A 79 -7.26 -4.76 -16.67
CA GLN A 79 -7.29 -3.29 -16.68
C GLN A 79 -7.85 -2.77 -18.00
N ARG A 80 -7.50 -3.41 -19.12
CA ARG A 80 -8.05 -3.06 -20.44
C ARG A 80 -9.56 -3.29 -20.51
N ALA A 81 -10.05 -4.41 -19.95
CA ALA A 81 -11.48 -4.69 -19.88
C ALA A 81 -12.22 -3.64 -19.03
N ILE A 82 -11.68 -3.28 -17.88
CA ILE A 82 -12.25 -2.25 -17.01
C ILE A 82 -12.34 -0.90 -17.75
N ARG A 83 -11.25 -0.46 -18.37
CA ARG A 83 -11.19 0.82 -19.10
C ARG A 83 -12.16 0.88 -20.28
N LYS A 84 -12.42 -0.25 -20.94
CA LYS A 84 -13.37 -0.37 -22.05
C LYS A 84 -14.83 -0.56 -21.58
N GLY A 85 -15.10 -0.53 -20.28
CA GLY A 85 -16.44 -0.79 -19.73
C GLY A 85 -16.88 -2.25 -19.87
N MET A 86 -15.95 -3.17 -20.09
CA MET A 86 -16.20 -4.61 -20.29
C MET A 86 -15.86 -5.44 -19.05
N ALA A 87 -15.80 -4.80 -17.89
CA ALA A 87 -15.50 -5.47 -16.64
C ALA A 87 -16.56 -6.52 -16.29
N THR A 88 -16.11 -7.70 -15.87
CA THR A 88 -16.97 -8.75 -15.31
C THR A 88 -16.49 -9.15 -13.93
N PRO A 89 -17.36 -9.66 -13.05
CA PRO A 89 -16.92 -10.10 -11.71
C PRO A 89 -15.89 -11.24 -11.71
N SER A 90 -15.67 -11.90 -12.85
CA SER A 90 -14.72 -13.00 -12.98
C SER A 90 -13.29 -12.57 -13.29
N LEU A 91 -13.02 -11.29 -13.48
CA LEU A 91 -11.66 -10.80 -13.70
C LEU A 91 -10.75 -11.11 -12.50
N ASP A 92 -9.55 -11.58 -12.80
CA ASP A 92 -8.59 -11.98 -11.76
C ASP A 92 -8.16 -10.80 -10.87
N ILE A 93 -8.14 -9.57 -11.38
CA ILE A 93 -7.86 -8.38 -10.59
C ILE A 93 -8.82 -8.27 -9.38
N PHE A 94 -10.12 -8.49 -9.57
CA PHE A 94 -11.08 -8.43 -8.48
C PHE A 94 -10.93 -9.58 -7.50
N LYS A 95 -10.73 -10.80 -8.01
CA LYS A 95 -10.53 -11.99 -7.18
C LYS A 95 -9.26 -11.88 -6.32
N ASN A 96 -8.16 -11.44 -6.91
CA ASN A 96 -6.89 -11.31 -6.21
C ASN A 96 -6.94 -10.19 -5.17
N GLU A 97 -7.50 -9.05 -5.51
CA GLU A 97 -7.69 -7.94 -4.59
C GLU A 97 -8.54 -8.35 -3.37
N TRP A 98 -9.66 -9.01 -3.60
CA TRP A 98 -10.50 -9.56 -2.53
C TRP A 98 -9.74 -10.51 -1.60
N LYS A 99 -9.03 -11.46 -2.19
CA LYS A 99 -8.25 -12.46 -1.45
C LYS A 99 -7.16 -11.80 -0.60
N ASP A 100 -6.43 -10.84 -1.17
CA ASP A 100 -5.30 -10.20 -0.51
C ASP A 100 -5.77 -9.32 0.65
N LEU A 101 -6.85 -8.54 0.45
CA LEU A 101 -7.41 -7.67 1.48
C LEU A 101 -7.94 -8.49 2.66
N TYR A 102 -8.71 -9.55 2.43
CA TYR A 102 -9.16 -10.42 3.52
C TYR A 102 -8.01 -11.21 4.16
N GLY A 103 -6.97 -11.55 3.41
CA GLY A 103 -5.74 -12.13 3.96
C GLY A 103 -5.07 -11.20 4.96
N GLY A 104 -4.98 -9.91 4.64
CA GLY A 104 -4.47 -8.88 5.55
C GLY A 104 -5.36 -8.67 6.78
N ILE A 105 -6.68 -8.61 6.59
CA ILE A 105 -7.65 -8.50 7.68
C ILE A 105 -7.53 -9.69 8.64
N LYS A 106 -7.40 -10.91 8.11
CA LYS A 106 -7.16 -12.10 8.94
C LYS A 106 -5.87 -11.98 9.76
N THR A 107 -4.78 -11.52 9.17
CA THR A 107 -3.53 -11.27 9.89
C THR A 107 -3.76 -10.31 11.06
N CYS A 108 -4.53 -9.23 10.84
CA CYS A 108 -4.86 -8.27 11.89
C CYS A 108 -5.68 -8.92 13.02
N HIS A 109 -6.68 -9.71 12.70
CA HIS A 109 -7.52 -10.38 13.71
C HIS A 109 -6.73 -11.40 14.52
N VAL A 110 -5.92 -12.24 13.88
CA VAL A 110 -5.03 -13.19 14.57
C VAL A 110 -4.10 -12.46 15.53
N PHE A 111 -3.53 -11.32 15.13
CA PHE A 111 -2.70 -10.52 16.04
C PHE A 111 -3.49 -10.02 17.24
N LEU A 112 -4.66 -9.40 17.03
CA LEU A 112 -5.48 -8.82 18.09
C LEU A 112 -5.97 -9.87 19.08
N GLU A 113 -6.26 -11.09 18.62
CA GLU A 113 -6.67 -12.21 19.47
C GLU A 113 -5.50 -12.77 20.30
N LYS A 114 -4.29 -12.80 19.76
CA LYS A 114 -3.17 -13.55 20.32
C LYS A 114 -2.10 -12.70 21.01
N VAL A 115 -2.07 -11.39 20.81
CA VAL A 115 -1.02 -10.51 21.37
C VAL A 115 -0.94 -10.59 22.91
N ASP A 116 -2.05 -10.89 23.58
CA ASP A 116 -2.12 -11.05 25.04
C ASP A 116 -1.38 -12.29 25.55
N LEU A 117 -1.09 -13.26 24.69
CA LEU A 117 -0.30 -14.44 25.03
C LEU A 117 1.20 -14.14 25.17
N VAL A 118 1.68 -13.01 24.68
CA VAL A 118 3.10 -12.66 24.74
C VAL A 118 3.49 -12.25 26.14
N PRO A 119 4.37 -13.01 26.82
CA PRO A 119 4.75 -12.73 28.19
C PRO A 119 5.63 -11.48 28.31
N ASN A 120 5.46 -10.71 29.38
CA ASN A 120 6.33 -9.59 29.76
C ASN A 120 6.50 -8.50 28.69
N MET A 121 5.54 -8.35 27.78
CA MET A 121 5.57 -7.25 26.81
C MET A 121 5.28 -5.93 27.53
N ASP A 122 6.08 -4.90 27.25
CA ASP A 122 5.81 -3.54 27.73
C ASP A 122 4.43 -3.07 27.29
N ALA A 123 3.68 -2.45 28.19
CA ALA A 123 2.30 -2.05 27.92
C ALA A 123 2.19 -0.98 26.82
N SER A 124 3.16 -0.06 26.75
CA SER A 124 3.19 1.00 25.73
C SER A 124 3.52 0.43 24.36
N VAL A 125 4.48 -0.49 24.27
CA VAL A 125 4.83 -1.21 23.04
C VAL A 125 3.65 -2.02 22.54
N LYS A 126 2.95 -2.73 23.42
CA LYS A 126 1.76 -3.49 23.09
C LYS A 126 0.64 -2.60 22.57
N ALA A 127 0.35 -1.49 23.27
CA ALA A 127 -0.69 -0.54 22.86
C ALA A 127 -0.40 0.04 21.48
N ARG A 128 0.87 0.39 21.20
CA ARG A 128 1.30 0.87 19.90
C ARG A 128 1.10 -0.20 18.81
N MET A 129 1.55 -1.44 19.02
CA MET A 129 1.37 -2.54 18.06
C MET A 129 -0.11 -2.79 17.75
N ILE A 130 -0.97 -2.78 18.79
CA ILE A 130 -2.43 -2.90 18.62
C ILE A 130 -2.97 -1.75 17.76
N ALA A 131 -2.53 -0.52 18.02
CA ALA A 131 -2.96 0.64 17.24
C ALA A 131 -2.51 0.56 15.77
N GLU A 132 -1.28 0.14 15.49
CA GLU A 132 -0.78 -0.08 14.13
C GLU A 132 -1.62 -1.14 13.40
N ILE A 133 -1.92 -2.26 14.04
CA ILE A 133 -2.75 -3.34 13.47
C ILE A 133 -4.19 -2.88 13.21
N ARG A 134 -4.80 -2.12 14.13
CA ARG A 134 -6.15 -1.57 13.96
C ARG A 134 -6.20 -0.56 12.81
N TYR A 135 -5.18 0.28 12.66
CA TYR A 135 -5.04 1.18 11.51
C TYR A 135 -4.98 0.39 10.18
N ILE A 136 -4.14 -0.66 10.14
CA ILE A 136 -4.00 -1.50 8.94
C ILE A 136 -5.34 -2.15 8.60
N ARG A 137 -6.05 -2.71 9.60
CA ARG A 137 -7.38 -3.29 9.41
C ARG A 137 -8.37 -2.26 8.84
N ALA A 138 -8.41 -1.07 9.40
CA ALA A 138 -9.26 0.02 8.93
C ALA A 138 -8.96 0.39 7.46
N SER A 139 -7.69 0.51 7.10
CA SER A 139 -7.27 0.82 5.73
C SER A 139 -7.65 -0.27 4.72
N LEU A 140 -7.56 -1.55 5.12
CA LEU A 140 -7.95 -2.68 4.28
C LEU A 140 -9.47 -2.74 4.07
N TYR A 141 -10.27 -2.52 5.12
CA TYR A 141 -11.72 -2.41 5.00
C TYR A 141 -12.15 -1.19 4.17
N PHE A 142 -11.47 -0.06 4.33
CA PHE A 142 -11.72 1.13 3.50
C PHE A 142 -11.53 0.80 2.01
N ARG A 143 -10.44 0.13 1.64
CA ARG A 143 -10.21 -0.28 0.26
C ARG A 143 -11.26 -1.30 -0.21
N LEU A 144 -11.64 -2.27 0.60
CA LEU A 144 -12.69 -3.24 0.28
C LEU A 144 -14.01 -2.54 -0.03
N THR A 145 -14.46 -1.64 0.83
CA THR A 145 -15.75 -0.95 0.64
C THR A 145 -15.76 -0.02 -0.55
N ASN A 146 -14.61 0.59 -0.88
CA ASN A 146 -14.50 1.44 -2.07
C ASN A 146 -14.57 0.64 -3.37
N LEU A 147 -14.04 -0.59 -3.38
CA LEU A 147 -14.05 -1.43 -4.58
C LEU A 147 -15.33 -2.25 -4.75
N TYR A 148 -15.93 -2.71 -3.64
CA TYR A 148 -17.00 -3.71 -3.67
C TYR A 148 -18.32 -3.26 -3.01
N GLY A 149 -18.34 -2.08 -2.41
CA GLY A 149 -19.51 -1.57 -1.67
C GLY A 149 -19.75 -2.36 -0.38
N ALA A 150 -20.92 -2.96 -0.23
CA ALA A 150 -21.23 -3.84 0.89
C ALA A 150 -20.40 -5.13 0.82
N VAL A 151 -19.73 -5.48 1.92
CA VAL A 151 -18.84 -6.66 2.01
C VAL A 151 -19.06 -7.42 3.32
N PRO A 152 -18.69 -8.70 3.43
CA PRO A 152 -18.62 -9.41 4.70
C PRO A 152 -17.74 -8.65 5.69
N PHE A 153 -18.30 -8.33 6.84
CA PHE A 153 -17.63 -7.54 7.87
C PHE A 153 -17.63 -8.27 9.21
N PHE A 154 -16.46 -8.38 9.82
CA PHE A 154 -16.25 -8.98 11.11
C PHE A 154 -15.02 -8.33 11.78
N THR A 155 -14.98 -8.34 13.10
CA THR A 155 -13.95 -7.64 13.88
C THR A 155 -13.02 -8.58 14.65
N GLU A 156 -13.26 -9.89 14.54
CA GLU A 156 -12.49 -10.97 15.16
C GLU A 156 -12.12 -12.04 14.12
N ASP A 157 -11.20 -12.94 14.46
CA ASP A 157 -10.90 -14.08 13.58
C ASP A 157 -12.09 -15.04 13.57
N ILE A 158 -12.51 -15.42 12.37
CA ILE A 158 -13.64 -16.33 12.17
C ILE A 158 -13.18 -17.64 11.53
N THR A 159 -13.84 -18.71 11.91
CA THR A 159 -13.61 -20.04 11.32
C THR A 159 -14.11 -20.13 9.89
N LEU A 160 -13.64 -21.14 9.17
CA LEU A 160 -14.13 -21.42 7.82
C LEU A 160 -15.64 -21.70 7.79
N GLU A 161 -16.20 -22.30 8.86
CA GLU A 161 -17.63 -22.57 8.94
C GLU A 161 -18.42 -21.28 9.11
N GLU A 162 -18.02 -20.42 10.04
CA GLU A 162 -18.63 -19.11 10.23
C GLU A 162 -18.55 -18.25 8.99
N SER A 163 -17.43 -18.28 8.27
CA SER A 163 -17.23 -17.50 7.04
C SER A 163 -18.24 -17.81 5.93
N ARG A 164 -18.86 -19.00 5.96
CA ARG A 164 -19.90 -19.41 4.99
C ARG A 164 -21.26 -18.79 5.26
N SER A 165 -21.49 -18.31 6.47
CA SER A 165 -22.76 -17.72 6.92
C SER A 165 -22.72 -16.19 7.05
N VAL A 166 -21.55 -15.57 6.96
CA VAL A 166 -21.42 -14.10 7.07
C VAL A 166 -22.08 -13.44 5.85
N SER A 167 -23.07 -12.61 6.11
CA SER A 167 -23.69 -11.77 5.09
C SER A 167 -22.88 -10.49 4.85
N ARG A 168 -23.20 -9.78 3.77
CA ARG A 168 -22.62 -8.46 3.52
C ARG A 168 -23.18 -7.44 4.51
N THR A 169 -22.33 -6.57 4.99
CA THR A 169 -22.68 -5.40 5.81
C THR A 169 -22.63 -4.16 4.93
N ASP A 170 -23.55 -3.24 5.14
CA ASP A 170 -23.63 -1.99 4.37
C ASP A 170 -22.36 -1.16 4.55
N ARG A 171 -21.99 -0.47 3.45
CA ARG A 171 -20.78 0.37 3.42
C ARG A 171 -20.76 1.41 4.53
N GLU A 172 -21.90 2.08 4.79
CA GLU A 172 -22.03 3.13 5.81
C GLU A 172 -21.69 2.62 7.21
N THR A 173 -22.11 1.40 7.55
CA THR A 173 -21.78 0.75 8.82
C THR A 173 -20.28 0.52 8.94
N ILE A 174 -19.64 0.06 7.87
CA ILE A 174 -18.19 -0.21 7.86
C ILE A 174 -17.41 1.10 7.89
N ILE A 175 -17.84 2.14 7.20
CA ILE A 175 -17.21 3.46 7.25
C ILE A 175 -17.31 4.07 8.65
N SER A 176 -18.47 3.96 9.30
CA SER A 176 -18.62 4.40 10.69
C SER A 176 -17.67 3.66 11.64
N PHE A 177 -17.52 2.36 11.46
CA PHE A 177 -16.52 1.57 12.20
C PHE A 177 -15.10 2.06 11.93
N ILE A 178 -14.72 2.33 10.67
CA ILE A 178 -13.39 2.82 10.31
C ILE A 178 -13.10 4.15 11.02
N HIS A 179 -14.03 5.10 11.00
CA HIS A 179 -13.87 6.37 11.70
C HIS A 179 -13.66 6.17 13.20
N GLN A 180 -14.45 5.30 13.83
CA GLN A 180 -14.32 5.01 15.26
C GLN A 180 -13.00 4.33 15.57
N GLU A 181 -12.59 3.33 14.78
CA GLU A 181 -11.28 2.66 14.94
C GLU A 181 -10.12 3.66 14.91
N LEU A 182 -10.13 4.57 13.94
CA LEU A 182 -9.08 5.56 13.78
C LEU A 182 -9.03 6.56 14.95
N GLU A 183 -10.20 6.98 15.45
CA GLU A 183 -10.26 7.86 16.62
C GLU A 183 -9.74 7.16 17.89
N ASP A 184 -10.13 5.91 18.12
CA ASP A 184 -9.76 5.15 19.32
C ASP A 184 -8.24 4.90 19.42
N ILE A 185 -7.55 4.75 18.29
CA ILE A 185 -6.13 4.38 18.27
C ILE A 185 -5.16 5.55 18.27
N LYS A 186 -5.60 6.76 17.91
CA LYS A 186 -4.69 7.88 17.64
C LYS A 186 -3.76 8.19 18.80
N ASP A 187 -4.24 8.09 20.04
CA ASP A 187 -3.46 8.46 21.24
C ASP A 187 -2.43 7.41 21.67
N ALA A 188 -2.55 6.18 21.17
CA ALA A 188 -1.55 5.13 21.36
C ALA A 188 -0.39 5.20 20.33
N LEU A 189 -0.50 6.06 19.32
CA LEU A 189 0.50 6.22 18.26
C LEU A 189 1.39 7.45 18.53
N PRO A 190 2.68 7.38 18.17
CA PRO A 190 3.56 8.53 18.25
C PRO A 190 3.24 9.56 17.16
N THR A 191 3.71 10.78 17.32
CA THR A 191 3.87 11.71 16.20
C THR A 191 5.09 11.31 15.38
N ARG A 192 5.23 11.82 14.12
CA ARG A 192 6.45 11.56 13.33
C ARG A 192 7.73 12.02 14.04
N ASP A 193 7.65 13.13 14.78
CA ASP A 193 8.80 13.72 15.48
C ASP A 193 9.25 12.89 16.70
N GLN A 194 8.40 11.97 17.16
CA GLN A 194 8.68 11.03 18.26
C GLN A 194 9.18 9.67 17.77
N LEU A 195 9.15 9.42 16.45
CA LEU A 195 9.64 8.15 15.91
C LEU A 195 11.16 8.07 16.00
N PRO A 196 11.72 6.97 16.54
CA PRO A 196 13.14 6.69 16.40
C PRO A 196 13.49 6.41 14.92
N GLU A 197 14.77 6.53 14.57
CA GLU A 197 15.26 6.40 13.19
C GLU A 197 14.85 5.08 12.54
N GLU A 198 14.93 3.99 13.28
CA GLU A 198 14.57 2.64 12.83
C GLU A 198 13.08 2.43 12.59
N ASP A 199 12.24 3.35 13.05
CA ASP A 199 10.78 3.28 12.93
C ASP A 199 10.21 4.31 11.94
N LYS A 200 11.05 5.11 11.31
CA LYS A 200 10.60 6.06 10.27
C LYS A 200 9.78 5.34 9.20
N GLY A 201 8.77 6.02 8.70
CA GLY A 201 7.81 5.45 7.73
C GLY A 201 6.64 4.66 8.36
N LYS A 202 6.71 4.30 9.65
CA LYS A 202 5.60 3.63 10.34
C LYS A 202 4.40 4.54 10.58
N ILE A 203 3.27 3.91 10.94
CA ILE A 203 2.02 4.60 11.24
C ILE A 203 2.17 5.53 12.44
N THR A 204 1.73 6.78 12.27
CA THR A 204 1.77 7.86 13.25
C THR A 204 0.39 8.47 13.45
N LYS A 205 0.25 9.38 14.41
CA LYS A 205 -0.97 10.22 14.55
C LYS A 205 -1.29 10.97 13.26
N GLY A 206 -0.27 11.47 12.56
CA GLY A 206 -0.46 12.14 11.26
C GLY A 206 -0.99 11.21 10.18
N ALA A 207 -0.55 9.94 10.16
CA ALA A 207 -1.07 8.95 9.23
C ALA A 207 -2.56 8.64 9.50
N VAL A 208 -2.96 8.57 10.78
CA VAL A 208 -4.38 8.42 11.15
C VAL A 208 -5.20 9.60 10.64
N CYS A 209 -4.70 10.81 10.86
CA CYS A 209 -5.36 12.05 10.40
C CYS A 209 -5.51 12.08 8.87
N ALA A 210 -4.47 11.68 8.14
CA ALA A 210 -4.49 11.62 6.68
C ALA A 210 -5.48 10.56 6.15
N LEU A 211 -5.56 9.39 6.81
CA LEU A 211 -6.53 8.36 6.43
C LEU A 211 -7.97 8.82 6.70
N GLN A 212 -8.22 9.48 7.84
CA GLN A 212 -9.53 10.09 8.12
C GLN A 212 -9.94 11.07 7.00
N ALA A 213 -9.05 11.98 6.61
CA ALA A 213 -9.30 12.91 5.50
C ALA A 213 -9.66 12.17 4.21
N ARG A 214 -8.95 11.07 3.89
CA ARG A 214 -9.23 10.26 2.69
C ARG A 214 -10.57 9.54 2.75
N VAL A 215 -10.97 9.02 3.90
CA VAL A 215 -12.27 8.36 4.08
C VAL A 215 -13.40 9.35 3.86
N TYR A 216 -13.33 10.54 4.49
CA TYR A 216 -14.31 11.60 4.29
C TYR A 216 -14.33 12.15 2.84
N LEU A 217 -13.16 12.20 2.19
CA LEU A 217 -13.04 12.64 0.80
C LEU A 217 -13.86 11.73 -0.14
N MET A 218 -13.80 10.41 0.07
CA MET A 218 -14.56 9.44 -0.74
C MET A 218 -16.06 9.60 -0.57
N ASP A 219 -16.51 10.11 0.56
CA ASP A 219 -17.93 10.37 0.84
C ASP A 219 -18.35 11.83 0.55
N SER A 220 -17.41 12.63 -0.01
CA SER A 220 -17.61 14.05 -0.32
C SER A 220 -18.02 14.91 0.90
N ASP A 221 -17.62 14.50 2.10
CA ASP A 221 -17.78 15.27 3.32
C ASP A 221 -16.66 16.31 3.46
N TRP A 222 -16.80 17.38 2.71
CA TRP A 222 -15.80 18.45 2.60
C TRP A 222 -15.49 19.14 3.92
N ASN A 223 -16.44 19.20 4.85
CA ASN A 223 -16.23 19.82 6.15
C ASN A 223 -15.22 19.01 6.98
N ASN A 224 -15.39 17.70 7.03
CA ASN A 224 -14.45 16.82 7.72
C ASN A 224 -13.13 16.69 6.97
N VAL A 225 -13.11 16.67 5.64
CA VAL A 225 -11.87 16.76 4.86
C VAL A 225 -11.05 17.99 5.28
N MET A 226 -11.68 19.17 5.28
CA MET A 226 -11.01 20.41 5.70
C MET A 226 -10.51 20.34 7.14
N LEU A 227 -11.30 19.79 8.06
CA LEU A 227 -10.93 19.64 9.46
C LEU A 227 -9.64 18.80 9.63
N TYR A 228 -9.59 17.63 8.99
CA TYR A 228 -8.43 16.73 9.13
C TYR A 228 -7.21 17.25 8.36
N CYS A 229 -7.38 17.90 7.22
CA CYS A 229 -6.28 18.60 6.54
C CYS A 229 -5.73 19.76 7.39
N ASP A 230 -6.61 20.57 8.01
CA ASP A 230 -6.23 21.66 8.92
C ASP A 230 -5.47 21.15 10.14
N ASN A 231 -5.90 20.00 10.71
CA ASN A 231 -5.18 19.35 11.80
C ASN A 231 -3.72 19.01 11.42
N LEU A 232 -3.48 18.45 10.23
CA LEU A 232 -2.13 18.15 9.75
C LEU A 232 -1.29 19.42 9.52
N MET A 233 -1.88 20.45 8.94
CA MET A 233 -1.17 21.69 8.60
C MET A 233 -0.91 22.57 9.82
N ASN A 234 -1.85 22.68 10.75
CA ASN A 234 -1.86 23.72 11.77
C ASN A 234 -1.73 23.20 13.21
N LYS A 235 -1.95 21.88 13.47
CA LYS A 235 -1.81 21.29 14.82
C LYS A 235 -0.57 20.38 14.91
N GLN A 236 0.55 20.89 14.48
CA GLN A 236 1.81 20.14 14.40
C GLN A 236 2.25 19.52 15.74
N GLY A 237 2.02 20.21 16.85
CA GLY A 237 2.33 19.68 18.19
C GLY A 237 1.52 18.42 18.57
N GLU A 238 0.38 18.19 17.94
CA GLU A 238 -0.49 17.03 18.18
C GLU A 238 -0.27 15.92 17.17
N TYR A 239 -0.12 16.25 15.90
CA TYR A 239 -0.06 15.27 14.79
C TYR A 239 1.33 15.04 14.22
N GLY A 240 2.30 15.91 14.52
CA GLY A 240 3.67 15.90 13.99
C GLY A 240 3.94 17.05 13.03
N THR A 241 5.21 17.38 12.86
CA THR A 241 5.65 18.49 12.00
C THR A 241 5.72 18.03 10.55
N TYR A 242 4.91 18.63 9.69
CA TYR A 242 4.87 18.40 8.24
C TYR A 242 5.04 19.72 7.49
N ALA A 243 5.74 19.67 6.36
CA ALA A 243 5.90 20.81 5.47
C ALA A 243 6.08 20.31 4.03
N LEU A 244 5.82 21.16 3.04
CA LEU A 244 6.16 20.82 1.67
C LEU A 244 7.67 20.77 1.51
N PHE A 245 8.18 19.73 0.86
CA PHE A 245 9.59 19.61 0.52
C PHE A 245 9.93 20.62 -0.58
N PRO A 246 10.99 21.40 -0.46
CA PRO A 246 11.25 22.54 -1.34
C PRO A 246 11.64 22.14 -2.77
N ASP A 247 12.22 20.95 -2.96
CA ASP A 247 12.61 20.41 -4.26
C ASP A 247 11.65 19.33 -4.73
N TYR A 248 10.73 19.71 -5.61
CA TYR A 248 9.75 18.77 -6.16
C TYR A 248 10.41 17.62 -6.96
N ALA A 249 11.47 17.88 -7.69
CA ALA A 249 12.17 16.85 -8.47
C ALA A 249 12.85 15.81 -7.56
N GLY A 250 13.51 16.31 -6.49
CA GLY A 250 14.18 15.46 -5.51
C GLY A 250 13.28 14.85 -4.45
N LEU A 251 11.98 15.15 -4.42
CA LEU A 251 11.05 14.67 -3.39
C LEU A 251 11.05 13.13 -3.24
N PHE A 252 11.23 12.41 -4.34
CA PHE A 252 11.19 10.95 -4.40
C PHE A 252 12.57 10.29 -4.52
N ASP A 253 13.65 11.05 -4.39
CA ASP A 253 15.01 10.51 -4.41
C ASP A 253 15.32 9.77 -3.10
N GLU A 254 16.08 8.68 -3.19
CA GLU A 254 16.54 7.90 -2.04
C GLU A 254 17.26 8.75 -0.98
N ALA A 255 18.02 9.77 -1.41
CA ALA A 255 18.71 10.69 -0.50
C ALA A 255 17.76 11.56 0.35
N ASN A 256 16.51 11.67 -0.06
CA ASN A 256 15.49 12.51 0.57
C ASN A 256 14.35 11.68 1.20
N GLU A 257 14.58 10.39 1.44
CA GLU A 257 13.63 9.56 2.17
C GLU A 257 13.29 10.18 3.54
N TYR A 258 12.05 9.99 3.97
CA TYR A 258 11.53 10.51 5.25
C TYR A 258 11.60 12.03 5.40
N ASN A 259 11.66 12.79 4.30
CA ASN A 259 11.58 14.25 4.34
C ASN A 259 10.27 14.74 4.97
N GLU A 260 10.17 16.05 5.23
CA GLU A 260 9.05 16.64 5.98
C GLU A 260 7.68 16.57 5.31
N GLU A 261 7.60 16.25 4.00
CA GLU A 261 6.33 16.07 3.30
C GLU A 261 5.77 14.65 3.48
N ILE A 262 6.63 13.66 3.77
CA ILE A 262 6.22 12.26 3.90
C ILE A 262 5.45 12.04 5.21
N ILE A 263 4.20 11.60 5.10
CA ILE A 263 3.33 11.27 6.25
C ILE A 263 3.54 9.82 6.68
N MET A 264 3.55 8.91 5.72
CA MET A 264 3.79 7.48 5.89
C MET A 264 4.26 6.92 4.56
N ASP A 265 5.19 6.02 4.57
CA ASP A 265 5.66 5.35 3.36
C ASP A 265 5.70 3.82 3.48
N ARG A 266 6.02 3.20 2.36
CA ARG A 266 6.42 1.81 2.31
C ARG A 266 7.87 1.74 1.87
N SER A 267 8.75 1.53 2.83
CA SER A 267 10.18 1.42 2.58
C SER A 267 10.54 0.19 1.77
N TYR A 268 11.50 0.34 0.88
CA TYR A 268 12.13 -0.73 0.12
C TYR A 268 13.61 -0.79 0.52
N VAL A 269 14.13 -1.99 0.72
CA VAL A 269 15.49 -2.20 1.20
C VAL A 269 16.23 -3.11 0.22
N PRO A 270 17.42 -2.70 -0.27
CA PRO A 270 18.22 -3.52 -1.16
C PRO A 270 18.43 -4.94 -0.62
N ASN A 271 18.31 -5.94 -1.49
CA ASN A 271 18.45 -7.36 -1.19
C ASN A 271 17.40 -7.99 -0.24
N LEU A 272 16.45 -7.24 0.28
CA LEU A 272 15.35 -7.75 1.10
C LEU A 272 13.99 -7.58 0.39
N ILE A 273 13.57 -6.35 0.18
CA ILE A 273 12.35 -6.01 -0.56
C ILE A 273 12.75 -4.90 -1.52
N THR A 274 12.99 -5.24 -2.77
CA THR A 274 13.42 -4.29 -3.79
C THR A 274 12.23 -3.71 -4.54
N TRP A 275 12.34 -2.43 -4.91
CA TRP A 275 11.40 -1.80 -5.82
C TRP A 275 11.84 -2.06 -7.26
N GLY A 276 11.08 -2.86 -7.98
CA GLY A 276 11.41 -3.26 -9.35
C GLY A 276 10.57 -2.59 -10.44
N GLU A 277 9.70 -1.66 -10.08
CA GLU A 277 8.72 -1.07 -11.00
C GLU A 277 9.35 -0.09 -12.00
N MET A 278 10.48 0.51 -11.64
CA MET A 278 11.16 1.50 -12.48
C MET A 278 11.53 0.97 -13.86
N VAL A 279 11.96 -0.29 -13.94
CA VAL A 279 12.35 -0.92 -15.22
C VAL A 279 11.21 -1.01 -16.25
N ASP A 280 9.98 -0.84 -15.79
CA ASP A 280 8.79 -0.81 -16.64
C ASP A 280 8.37 0.60 -17.07
N MET A 281 9.06 1.65 -16.59
CA MET A 281 8.75 3.05 -16.81
C MET A 281 9.83 3.78 -17.59
N ILE A 282 11.11 3.42 -17.38
CA ILE A 282 12.23 4.08 -18.01
C ILE A 282 12.42 3.60 -19.47
N PRO A 283 13.00 4.45 -20.35
CA PRO A 283 13.27 4.11 -21.73
C PRO A 283 14.18 2.88 -21.90
N LEU A 284 14.00 2.11 -22.98
CA LEU A 284 14.81 0.93 -23.29
C LEU A 284 16.30 1.26 -23.37
N SER A 285 16.67 2.41 -23.96
CA SER A 285 18.04 2.90 -24.04
C SER A 285 18.68 3.14 -22.67
N ARG A 286 17.87 3.21 -21.62
CA ARG A 286 18.27 3.47 -20.22
C ARG A 286 18.12 2.26 -19.33
N GLY A 287 18.05 1.08 -19.88
CA GLY A 287 17.91 -0.18 -19.13
C GLY A 287 16.48 -0.56 -18.81
N GLY A 288 15.51 0.10 -19.40
CA GLY A 288 14.11 -0.31 -19.35
C GLY A 288 13.92 -1.69 -19.96
N ARG A 289 12.95 -2.44 -19.44
CA ARG A 289 12.58 -3.76 -19.98
C ARG A 289 11.53 -3.63 -21.07
N ALA A 290 10.54 -2.80 -20.81
CA ALA A 290 9.49 -2.41 -21.75
C ALA A 290 8.77 -1.22 -21.12
N VAL A 291 8.68 -0.11 -21.81
CA VAL A 291 7.94 1.05 -21.32
C VAL A 291 6.45 0.74 -21.39
N ASN A 292 5.91 0.25 -20.30
CA ASN A 292 4.51 -0.19 -20.25
C ASN A 292 3.60 0.79 -19.56
N ARG A 293 4.16 1.56 -18.61
CA ARG A 293 3.40 2.52 -17.81
C ARG A 293 3.76 3.91 -18.23
N VAL A 294 2.84 4.52 -18.95
CA VAL A 294 3.05 5.81 -19.58
C VAL A 294 1.95 6.80 -19.18
N PRO A 295 2.29 8.10 -19.10
CA PRO A 295 1.28 9.12 -18.87
C PRO A 295 0.33 9.18 -20.06
N GLN A 296 -0.93 9.45 -19.79
CA GLN A 296 -1.88 9.81 -20.84
C GLN A 296 -1.68 11.26 -21.27
N GLN A 297 -2.01 11.55 -22.53
CA GLN A 297 -1.93 12.91 -23.04
C GLN A 297 -2.79 13.89 -22.23
N SER A 298 -3.93 13.43 -21.70
CA SER A 298 -4.78 14.20 -20.79
C SER A 298 -4.01 14.73 -19.58
N LEU A 299 -3.19 13.89 -18.94
CA LEU A 299 -2.34 14.33 -17.83
C LEU A 299 -1.30 15.37 -18.30
N VAL A 300 -0.63 15.13 -19.41
CA VAL A 300 0.35 16.07 -19.97
C VAL A 300 -0.30 17.45 -20.21
N ASP A 301 -1.51 17.46 -20.74
CA ASP A 301 -2.24 18.68 -21.06
C ASP A 301 -2.70 19.48 -19.83
N THR A 302 -2.84 18.82 -18.67
CA THR A 302 -3.21 19.51 -17.41
C THR A 302 -2.10 20.36 -16.79
N TYR A 303 -0.83 20.09 -17.11
CA TYR A 303 0.25 20.96 -16.67
C TYR A 303 0.09 22.35 -17.29
N LEU A 304 0.20 23.38 -16.46
CA LEU A 304 0.06 24.76 -16.90
C LEU A 304 1.30 25.24 -17.67
N MET A 305 1.16 26.35 -18.36
CA MET A 305 2.31 27.13 -18.84
C MET A 305 3.00 27.84 -17.66
N LEU A 306 4.24 28.26 -17.82
CA LEU A 306 4.94 29.09 -16.82
C LEU A 306 4.17 30.37 -16.45
N SER A 307 3.33 30.85 -17.36
CA SER A 307 2.43 31.99 -17.14
C SER A 307 1.23 31.67 -16.24
N GLY A 308 1.05 30.41 -15.81
CA GLY A 308 -0.10 29.95 -15.04
C GLY A 308 -1.38 29.70 -15.87
N LYS A 309 -1.32 29.82 -17.20
CA LYS A 309 -2.45 29.55 -18.09
C LYS A 309 -2.47 28.08 -18.52
N THR A 310 -3.64 27.57 -18.84
CA THR A 310 -3.78 26.31 -19.56
C THR A 310 -3.24 26.42 -20.99
N ILE A 311 -2.94 25.30 -21.64
CA ILE A 311 -2.49 25.31 -23.05
C ILE A 311 -3.54 25.91 -24.00
N SER A 312 -4.82 25.77 -23.69
CA SER A 312 -5.92 26.36 -24.47
C SER A 312 -6.05 27.88 -24.29
N GLU A 313 -5.62 28.43 -23.15
CA GLU A 313 -5.65 29.87 -22.85
C GLU A 313 -4.34 30.58 -23.18
N ALA A 314 -3.28 29.82 -23.47
CA ALA A 314 -1.92 30.35 -23.62
C ALA A 314 -1.73 31.21 -24.88
N GLY A 315 -2.54 31.04 -25.91
CA GLY A 315 -2.37 31.76 -27.17
C GLY A 315 -1.02 31.46 -27.81
N THR A 316 -0.20 32.50 -28.03
CA THR A 316 1.14 32.39 -28.60
C THR A 316 2.20 31.84 -27.63
N ASP A 317 1.91 31.72 -26.33
CA ASP A 317 2.85 31.17 -25.34
C ASP A 317 3.00 29.66 -25.52
N TYR A 318 2.00 28.98 -26.10
CA TYR A 318 2.05 27.56 -26.42
C TYR A 318 2.40 27.33 -27.90
N ASN A 319 3.41 26.52 -28.15
CA ASN A 319 3.80 26.11 -29.50
C ASN A 319 3.60 24.61 -29.70
N PRO A 320 2.64 24.16 -30.53
CA PRO A 320 2.41 22.73 -30.77
C PRO A 320 3.60 21.97 -31.39
N ALA A 321 4.56 22.66 -31.99
CA ALA A 321 5.79 22.05 -32.51
C ALA A 321 6.80 21.74 -31.37
N TYR A 322 6.69 22.44 -30.27
CA TYR A 322 7.50 22.28 -29.04
C TYR A 322 6.58 22.25 -27.82
N PRO A 323 5.78 21.18 -27.65
CA PRO A 323 4.66 21.16 -26.71
C PRO A 323 5.08 21.13 -25.24
N TYR A 324 6.35 20.90 -24.94
CA TYR A 324 6.91 20.82 -23.61
C TYR A 324 7.63 22.09 -23.17
N ASP A 325 7.84 23.05 -24.09
CA ASP A 325 8.50 24.30 -23.77
C ASP A 325 7.59 25.23 -22.96
N ASN A 326 8.20 25.99 -22.06
CA ASN A 326 7.52 26.98 -21.20
C ASN A 326 6.38 26.39 -20.35
N ARG A 327 6.46 25.12 -20.02
CA ARG A 327 5.49 24.43 -19.15
C ARG A 327 5.94 24.48 -17.69
N ASP A 328 5.00 24.23 -16.79
CA ASP A 328 5.27 24.03 -15.37
C ASP A 328 6.45 23.04 -15.20
N PRO A 329 7.49 23.39 -14.41
CA PRO A 329 8.67 22.54 -14.24
C PRO A 329 8.36 21.16 -13.68
N ARG A 330 7.23 20.98 -13.00
CA ARG A 330 6.79 19.68 -12.52
C ARG A 330 6.49 18.70 -13.65
N LEU A 331 6.15 19.18 -14.87
CA LEU A 331 5.98 18.33 -16.04
C LEU A 331 7.29 17.58 -16.33
N THR A 332 8.39 18.31 -16.48
CA THR A 332 9.71 17.73 -16.78
C THR A 332 10.24 16.85 -15.65
N ALA A 333 9.91 17.18 -14.40
CA ALA A 333 10.28 16.36 -13.25
C ALA A 333 9.48 15.05 -13.14
N THR A 334 8.29 14.97 -13.76
CA THR A 334 7.40 13.81 -13.66
C THR A 334 7.39 12.93 -14.91
N ILE A 335 7.55 13.53 -16.08
CA ILE A 335 7.26 12.89 -17.38
C ILE A 335 8.50 12.96 -18.28
N ILE A 336 8.89 11.80 -18.80
CA ILE A 336 9.89 11.67 -19.87
C ILE A 336 9.16 11.76 -21.21
N TYR A 337 9.66 12.61 -22.10
CA TYR A 337 9.04 12.89 -23.38
C TYR A 337 10.07 12.92 -24.53
N ASP A 338 9.62 13.03 -25.77
CA ASP A 338 10.51 13.16 -26.93
C ASP A 338 11.35 14.42 -26.85
N GLY A 339 12.66 14.28 -26.88
CA GLY A 339 13.62 15.36 -26.67
C GLY A 339 14.03 15.59 -25.20
N TYR A 340 13.59 14.74 -24.26
CA TYR A 340 13.99 14.84 -22.86
C TYR A 340 15.49 14.65 -22.68
N ASP A 341 16.15 15.57 -21.98
CA ASP A 341 17.57 15.48 -21.64
C ASP A 341 17.78 14.64 -20.39
N TRP A 342 18.35 13.44 -20.57
CA TRP A 342 18.67 12.49 -19.52
C TRP A 342 20.06 12.67 -18.91
N SER A 343 20.88 13.60 -19.42
CA SER A 343 22.31 13.73 -19.09
C SER A 343 22.59 13.91 -17.59
N GLY A 344 21.68 14.52 -16.84
CA GLY A 344 21.76 14.67 -15.40
C GLY A 344 21.57 13.40 -14.58
N ASN A 345 21.15 12.28 -15.20
CA ASN A 345 20.75 11.05 -14.52
C ASN A 345 21.69 9.86 -14.80
N VAL A 346 22.89 10.11 -15.31
CA VAL A 346 23.86 9.05 -15.65
C VAL A 346 25.23 9.33 -15.07
N ASP A 347 25.73 8.40 -14.28
CA ASP A 347 27.07 8.43 -13.69
C ASP A 347 28.17 7.91 -14.66
N ASP A 348 27.80 7.42 -15.85
CA ASP A 348 28.71 6.75 -16.78
C ASP A 348 29.49 7.70 -17.69
N GLY A 349 29.31 9.02 -17.54
CA GLY A 349 29.96 10.05 -18.35
C GLY A 349 29.47 10.10 -19.79
N SER A 350 28.39 9.41 -20.13
CA SER A 350 27.77 9.51 -21.45
C SER A 350 27.23 10.92 -21.65
N LYS A 351 27.78 11.60 -22.64
CA LYS A 351 27.29 12.91 -23.14
C LYS A 351 26.26 12.58 -24.21
N ASP A 352 25.22 13.32 -24.35
CA ASP A 352 24.16 13.14 -25.34
C ASP A 352 23.17 12.00 -25.01
N VAL A 353 22.38 12.25 -23.99
CA VAL A 353 21.28 11.36 -23.62
C VAL A 353 19.95 12.06 -23.85
N VAL A 354 19.70 12.46 -25.09
CA VAL A 354 18.37 12.91 -25.49
C VAL A 354 17.52 11.70 -25.81
N ILE A 355 16.39 11.57 -25.13
CA ILE A 355 15.42 10.52 -25.40
C ILE A 355 14.66 10.84 -26.70
N ASN A 356 14.69 9.91 -27.64
CA ASN A 356 14.04 10.06 -28.94
C ASN A 356 13.02 8.94 -29.12
N ILE A 357 11.75 9.23 -28.92
CA ILE A 357 10.64 8.27 -29.00
C ILE A 357 9.91 8.30 -30.35
N ARG A 358 10.30 9.17 -31.29
CA ARG A 358 9.68 9.23 -32.62
C ARG A 358 9.99 7.99 -33.46
N PRO A 359 9.02 7.42 -34.19
CA PRO A 359 9.25 6.28 -35.05
C PRO A 359 10.47 6.44 -35.96
N GLY A 360 11.41 5.48 -35.91
CA GLY A 360 12.63 5.48 -36.71
C GLY A 360 13.79 6.29 -36.16
N SER A 361 13.68 6.90 -34.98
CA SER A 361 14.71 7.75 -34.39
C SER A 361 15.74 7.04 -33.54
N GLY A 362 15.54 5.76 -33.17
CA GLY A 362 16.48 4.99 -32.36
C GLY A 362 15.82 3.86 -31.55
N THR A 363 16.51 3.41 -30.52
CA THR A 363 16.06 2.28 -29.69
C THR A 363 14.70 2.56 -29.00
N ASP A 364 14.50 3.78 -28.53
CA ASP A 364 13.28 4.17 -27.80
C ASP A 364 12.08 4.40 -28.73
N ALA A 365 12.32 4.49 -30.05
CA ALA A 365 11.25 4.58 -31.04
C ALA A 365 10.34 3.34 -31.11
N TYR A 366 10.81 2.21 -30.63
CA TYR A 366 9.99 0.99 -30.50
C TYR A 366 8.88 1.17 -29.47
N ASP A 367 9.15 1.93 -28.43
CA ASP A 367 8.20 2.20 -27.36
C ASP A 367 7.04 3.05 -27.86
N CYS A 368 7.32 3.99 -28.78
CA CYS A 368 6.31 4.85 -29.37
C CYS A 368 5.30 4.10 -30.27
N LEU A 369 5.71 2.98 -30.89
CA LEU A 369 4.82 2.15 -31.70
C LEU A 369 3.84 1.34 -30.89
N LEU A 370 4.19 1.03 -29.64
CA LEU A 370 3.29 0.39 -28.66
C LEU A 370 2.34 1.41 -28.01
N TYR A 371 2.68 2.69 -28.06
CA TYR A 371 2.01 3.79 -27.35
C TYR A 371 1.28 4.78 -28.24
N THR A 372 1.19 4.54 -29.52
CA THR A 372 0.12 5.20 -30.26
C THR A 372 -1.16 4.80 -29.57
N SER A 373 -1.63 5.69 -28.70
CA SER A 373 -2.98 5.64 -28.15
C SER A 373 -3.90 5.12 -29.25
N PRO A 374 -4.71 4.08 -29.02
CA PRO A 374 -5.71 3.74 -30.01
C PRO A 374 -6.42 5.04 -30.34
N SER A 375 -6.35 5.42 -31.59
CA SER A 375 -7.12 6.55 -32.08
C SER A 375 -8.55 6.37 -31.56
N PRO A 376 -9.26 7.42 -31.13
CA PRO A 376 -10.67 7.31 -30.78
C PRO A 376 -11.54 6.74 -31.91
N ARG A 377 -10.93 6.33 -33.00
CA ARG A 377 -11.55 5.77 -34.21
C ARG A 377 -11.28 4.28 -34.47
N ASP A 378 -10.52 3.58 -33.59
CA ASP A 378 -10.28 2.13 -33.71
C ASP A 378 -11.09 1.33 -32.67
#